data_01f83404facec24f2b3354dc84a6268e
#
_entry.id   01f83404facec24f2b3354dc84a6268e
#
_cell.length_a   1.000
_cell.length_b   1.000
_cell.length_c   1.000
_cell.angle_alpha   90.00
_cell.angle_beta   90.00
_cell.angle_gamma   90.00
#
_symmetry.space_group_name_H-M   'P 1'
#
loop_
_entity.id
_entity.type
_entity.pdbx_description
1 polymer ?
#
loop_
_entity_poly.entity_id
_entity_poly.type
_entity_poly.pdbx_seq_one_letter_code
_entity_poly.pdbx_strand_id
1 'polypeptide(L)'
;MLVYQGIKESFIEDVNLGIIADKIREKYIECIHRKPSAPEFNSWKNSMQYMRGVLDDNEIPNNMGVAIEYNIPPTGCRIDFMMSGYSKNDSHEAVIVELKQWDECTEVDKVDGVYKVNTYTGGALRDVNHPSYQAMTYANLIKDYNANVEDKKINIRPCAFLHNYYFTDDDPLLKEQYQEYIKEAPLFAHSDVLKLREFIKKYIEIGDDKEVLYEIENGRIKPSKMLQDMLCSMLKGNKEFYMIDTQNIIHKYALKNAMDTINKSMKNVVIVKGGPGTGKSVLAINLLVELNKNGFTCFYVTSN
;
A
#
# COMPACT_ATOMS: atom_id res chain seq x y z
N MET A 1 4.45 -9.98 -2.70
CA MET A 1 4.98 -10.73 -3.87
C MET A 1 5.53 -9.73 -4.87
N LEU A 2 6.81 -9.87 -5.21
CA LEU A 2 7.56 -9.01 -6.13
C LEU A 2 7.44 -9.53 -7.57
N VAL A 3 7.18 -8.62 -8.52
CA VAL A 3 7.15 -8.98 -9.95
C VAL A 3 8.56 -8.93 -10.54
N TYR A 4 9.32 -7.85 -10.27
CA TYR A 4 10.73 -7.76 -10.65
C TYR A 4 11.56 -7.44 -9.41
N GLN A 5 12.73 -8.08 -9.30
CA GLN A 5 13.75 -7.75 -8.31
C GLN A 5 15.15 -7.90 -8.88
N GLY A 6 16.01 -6.96 -8.54
CA GLY A 6 17.40 -6.93 -8.94
C GLY A 6 18.19 -6.01 -8.02
N ILE A 7 19.43 -5.75 -8.36
CA ILE A 7 20.23 -4.65 -7.81
C ILE A 7 20.22 -3.48 -8.80
N LYS A 8 20.59 -2.29 -8.36
CA LYS A 8 20.65 -1.09 -9.21
C LYS A 8 21.43 -1.33 -10.50
N GLU A 9 22.60 -1.98 -10.42
CA GLU A 9 23.45 -2.26 -11.58
C GLU A 9 22.70 -3.08 -12.64
N SER A 10 22.08 -4.20 -12.23
CA SER A 10 21.31 -5.04 -13.15
C SER A 10 20.05 -4.34 -13.69
N PHE A 11 19.40 -3.50 -12.88
CA PHE A 11 18.25 -2.70 -13.33
C PHE A 11 18.66 -1.72 -14.43
N ILE A 12 19.76 -0.98 -14.24
CA ILE A 12 20.26 -0.03 -15.24
C ILE A 12 20.64 -0.77 -16.54
N GLU A 13 21.29 -1.93 -16.45
CA GLU A 13 21.62 -2.75 -17.61
C GLU A 13 20.36 -3.19 -18.36
N ASP A 14 19.37 -3.73 -17.66
CA ASP A 14 18.10 -4.20 -18.25
C ASP A 14 17.35 -3.07 -18.95
N VAL A 15 17.38 -1.86 -18.40
CA VAL A 15 16.78 -0.67 -19.04
C VAL A 15 17.58 -0.26 -20.27
N ASN A 16 18.90 -0.23 -20.20
CA ASN A 16 19.79 0.13 -21.33
C ASN A 16 19.65 -0.85 -22.50
N LEU A 17 19.50 -2.14 -22.21
CA LEU A 17 19.23 -3.19 -23.21
C LEU A 17 17.78 -3.17 -23.74
N GLY A 18 16.89 -2.37 -23.15
CA GLY A 18 15.49 -2.28 -23.53
C GLY A 18 14.63 -3.49 -23.17
N ILE A 19 15.11 -4.38 -22.29
CA ILE A 19 14.48 -5.65 -21.94
C ILE A 19 13.67 -5.59 -20.62
N ILE A 20 13.77 -4.49 -19.86
CA ILE A 20 13.16 -4.38 -18.52
C ILE A 20 11.65 -4.62 -18.55
N ALA A 21 10.91 -4.01 -19.50
CA ALA A 21 9.46 -4.16 -19.59
C ALA A 21 9.04 -5.60 -19.94
N ASP A 22 9.82 -6.30 -20.74
CA ASP A 22 9.58 -7.70 -21.08
C ASP A 22 9.83 -8.61 -19.88
N LYS A 23 10.90 -8.39 -19.11
CA LYS A 23 11.16 -9.09 -17.84
C LYS A 23 10.03 -8.89 -16.82
N ILE A 24 9.56 -7.64 -16.65
CA ILE A 24 8.41 -7.35 -15.79
C ILE A 24 7.18 -8.11 -16.29
N ARG A 25 6.89 -8.07 -17.60
CA ARG A 25 5.73 -8.75 -18.19
C ARG A 25 5.76 -10.27 -17.96
N GLU A 26 6.89 -10.91 -18.17
CA GLU A 26 7.04 -12.35 -17.97
C GLU A 26 6.74 -12.72 -16.52
N LYS A 27 7.36 -12.05 -15.57
CA LYS A 27 7.14 -12.27 -14.13
C LYS A 27 5.72 -11.90 -13.69
N TYR A 28 5.15 -10.84 -14.24
CA TYR A 28 3.77 -10.46 -13.98
C TYR A 28 2.80 -11.58 -14.38
N ILE A 29 3.00 -12.19 -15.56
CA ILE A 29 2.17 -13.31 -16.03
C ILE A 29 2.35 -14.54 -15.14
N GLU A 30 3.59 -14.86 -14.73
CA GLU A 30 3.88 -15.97 -13.81
C GLU A 30 3.20 -15.79 -12.45
N CYS A 31 3.24 -14.58 -11.91
CA CYS A 31 2.76 -14.28 -10.56
C CYS A 31 1.25 -14.04 -10.48
N ILE A 32 0.68 -13.34 -11.46
CA ILE A 32 -0.71 -12.87 -11.44
C ILE A 32 -1.62 -13.72 -12.35
N HIS A 33 -1.03 -14.59 -13.17
CA HIS A 33 -1.74 -15.48 -14.13
C HIS A 33 -2.63 -14.70 -15.12
N ARG A 34 -2.29 -13.43 -15.39
CA ARG A 34 -3.00 -12.55 -16.31
C ARG A 34 -2.01 -11.75 -17.15
N LYS A 35 -2.33 -11.52 -18.43
CA LYS A 35 -1.55 -10.62 -19.28
C LYS A 35 -1.80 -9.16 -18.88
N PRO A 36 -0.75 -8.32 -18.80
CA PRO A 36 -0.92 -6.88 -18.60
C PRO A 36 -1.65 -6.27 -19.81
N SER A 37 -2.35 -5.18 -19.56
CA SER A 37 -2.93 -4.38 -20.63
C SER A 37 -1.83 -3.64 -21.42
N ALA A 38 -2.11 -3.24 -22.66
CA ALA A 38 -1.14 -2.47 -23.46
C ALA A 38 -0.76 -1.12 -22.79
N PRO A 39 -1.67 -0.36 -22.18
CA PRO A 39 -1.31 0.83 -21.41
C PRO A 39 -0.38 0.52 -20.24
N GLU A 40 -0.63 -0.55 -19.48
CA GLU A 40 0.19 -0.97 -18.34
C GLU A 40 1.62 -1.34 -18.78
N PHE A 41 1.75 -2.12 -19.85
CA PHE A 41 3.06 -2.45 -20.42
C PHE A 41 3.83 -1.20 -20.90
N ASN A 42 3.15 -0.29 -21.58
CA ASN A 42 3.75 0.98 -22.03
C ASN A 42 4.15 1.86 -20.84
N SER A 43 3.37 1.82 -19.75
CA SER A 43 3.71 2.52 -18.52
C SER A 43 5.04 2.03 -17.95
N TRP A 44 5.25 0.73 -17.84
CA TRP A 44 6.54 0.19 -17.41
C TRP A 44 7.69 0.61 -18.30
N LYS A 45 7.52 0.49 -19.61
CA LYS A 45 8.54 0.87 -20.59
C LYS A 45 8.98 2.33 -20.43
N ASN A 46 8.02 3.23 -20.22
CA ASN A 46 8.29 4.65 -20.08
C ASN A 46 8.86 4.99 -18.70
N SER A 47 8.16 4.60 -17.62
CA SER A 47 8.54 4.98 -16.26
C SER A 47 9.92 4.45 -15.85
N MET A 48 10.31 3.27 -16.32
CA MET A 48 11.61 2.71 -15.99
C MET A 48 12.77 3.48 -16.61
N GLN A 49 12.57 4.14 -17.77
CA GLN A 49 13.57 5.03 -18.36
C GLN A 49 13.83 6.27 -17.48
N TYR A 50 12.77 6.84 -16.91
CA TYR A 50 12.91 7.96 -15.98
C TYR A 50 13.60 7.53 -14.67
N MET A 51 13.21 6.38 -14.11
CA MET A 51 13.89 5.84 -12.92
C MET A 51 15.34 5.48 -13.18
N ARG A 52 15.67 4.95 -14.36
CA ARG A 52 17.08 4.77 -14.78
C ARG A 52 17.82 6.10 -14.75
N GLY A 53 17.24 7.17 -15.31
CA GLY A 53 17.80 8.52 -15.26
C GLY A 53 18.01 9.04 -13.83
N VAL A 54 17.12 8.73 -12.90
CA VAL A 54 17.27 9.05 -11.48
C VAL A 54 18.42 8.27 -10.85
N LEU A 55 18.51 6.97 -11.10
CA LEU A 55 19.48 6.07 -10.47
C LEU A 55 20.89 6.08 -11.10
N ASP A 56 21.05 6.72 -12.25
CA ASP A 56 22.34 6.88 -12.93
C ASP A 56 23.21 7.93 -12.19
N ASP A 57 23.66 7.56 -11.01
CA ASP A 57 24.49 8.35 -10.12
C ASP A 57 25.45 7.42 -9.36
N ASN A 58 26.75 7.77 -9.37
CA ASN A 58 27.80 6.97 -8.75
C ASN A 58 27.77 6.97 -7.22
N GLU A 59 27.09 7.93 -6.59
CA GLU A 59 26.94 8.00 -5.14
C GLU A 59 25.80 7.10 -4.64
N ILE A 60 24.93 6.62 -5.53
CA ILE A 60 23.93 5.62 -5.19
C ILE A 60 24.56 4.22 -5.34
N PRO A 61 24.57 3.38 -4.29
CA PRO A 61 25.24 2.08 -4.31
C PRO A 61 24.77 1.17 -5.45
N ASN A 62 25.70 0.56 -6.17
CA ASN A 62 25.37 -0.33 -7.30
C ASN A 62 24.65 -1.61 -6.87
N ASN A 63 24.91 -2.08 -5.64
CA ASN A 63 24.26 -3.23 -5.04
C ASN A 63 23.01 -2.87 -4.19
N MET A 64 22.52 -1.63 -4.29
CA MET A 64 21.20 -1.25 -3.74
C MET A 64 20.11 -2.13 -4.35
N GLY A 65 19.21 -2.69 -3.52
CA GLY A 65 18.09 -3.49 -3.99
C GLY A 65 17.07 -2.66 -4.76
N VAL A 66 16.55 -3.20 -5.84
CA VAL A 66 15.48 -2.61 -6.68
C VAL A 66 14.38 -3.63 -6.89
N ALA A 67 13.14 -3.23 -6.62
CA ALA A 67 11.94 -4.02 -6.90
C ALA A 67 10.89 -3.17 -7.63
N ILE A 68 10.15 -3.82 -8.53
CA ILE A 68 9.10 -3.19 -9.34
C ILE A 68 7.84 -4.00 -9.18
N GLU A 69 6.70 -3.32 -9.07
CA GLU A 69 5.38 -3.93 -8.99
C GLU A 69 5.24 -4.86 -7.76
N TYR A 70 5.50 -4.31 -6.57
CA TYR A 70 5.32 -5.05 -5.32
C TYR A 70 3.86 -5.06 -4.89
N ASN A 71 3.23 -6.23 -4.92
CA ASN A 71 1.89 -6.43 -4.38
C ASN A 71 1.93 -6.53 -2.86
N ILE A 72 1.26 -5.62 -2.17
CA ILE A 72 1.18 -5.57 -0.71
C ILE A 72 0.14 -6.60 -0.23
N PRO A 73 0.55 -7.73 0.40
CA PRO A 73 -0.41 -8.65 0.98
C PRO A 73 -1.02 -8.06 2.28
N PRO A 74 -2.27 -8.31 2.60
CA PRO A 74 -3.35 -8.96 1.86
C PRO A 74 -4.20 -8.00 1.03
N THR A 75 -3.65 -6.86 0.65
CA THR A 75 -4.37 -5.80 -0.06
C THR A 75 -4.34 -6.01 -1.58
N GLY A 76 -5.17 -5.29 -2.31
CA GLY A 76 -5.04 -5.22 -3.78
C GLY A 76 -4.10 -4.10 -4.24
N CYS A 77 -3.36 -3.47 -3.32
CA CYS A 77 -2.47 -2.35 -3.62
C CYS A 77 -1.12 -2.84 -4.14
N ARG A 78 -0.54 -2.07 -5.05
CA ARG A 78 0.70 -2.39 -5.72
C ARG A 78 1.60 -1.16 -5.74
N ILE A 79 2.85 -1.32 -5.29
CA ILE A 79 3.87 -0.28 -5.32
C ILE A 79 4.59 -0.36 -6.66
N ASP A 80 4.68 0.77 -7.34
CA ASP A 80 5.29 0.84 -8.68
C ASP A 80 6.80 0.58 -8.63
N PHE A 81 7.52 1.22 -7.69
CA PHE A 81 8.97 1.11 -7.58
C PHE A 81 9.43 1.15 -6.12
N MET A 82 10.33 0.26 -5.73
CA MET A 82 10.91 0.19 -4.39
C MET A 82 12.42 0.01 -4.48
N MET A 83 13.13 0.68 -3.59
CA MET A 83 14.58 0.55 -3.41
C MET A 83 14.90 0.18 -1.98
N SER A 84 15.97 -0.57 -1.75
CA SER A 84 16.40 -0.98 -0.42
C SER A 84 17.90 -0.85 -0.20
N GLY A 85 18.26 -0.68 1.06
CA GLY A 85 19.64 -0.58 1.48
C GLY A 85 19.76 -0.27 2.96
N TYR A 86 20.93 0.19 3.36
CA TYR A 86 21.20 0.61 4.73
C TYR A 86 21.59 2.09 4.79
N SER A 87 21.24 2.73 5.91
CA SER A 87 21.82 4.02 6.26
C SER A 87 23.26 3.84 6.81
N LYS A 88 23.99 4.94 7.03
CA LYS A 88 25.30 4.91 7.72
C LYS A 88 25.30 4.22 9.08
N ASN A 89 24.16 4.20 9.75
CA ASN A 89 24.00 3.61 11.07
C ASN A 89 23.44 2.18 11.00
N ASP A 90 23.62 1.51 9.89
CA ASP A 90 23.10 0.15 9.62
C ASP A 90 21.57 0.00 9.81
N SER A 91 20.81 1.09 9.73
CA SER A 91 19.36 1.00 9.75
C SER A 91 18.85 0.47 8.41
N HIS A 92 17.93 -0.49 8.45
CA HIS A 92 17.28 -1.02 7.27
C HIS A 92 16.33 0.03 6.67
N GLU A 93 16.56 0.41 5.44
CA GLU A 93 15.79 1.46 4.75
C GLU A 93 15.17 0.92 3.46
N ALA A 94 13.92 1.27 3.22
CA ALA A 94 13.23 1.02 1.97
C ALA A 94 12.55 2.32 1.49
N VAL A 95 12.94 2.79 0.33
CA VAL A 95 12.33 3.94 -0.34
C VAL A 95 11.30 3.43 -1.33
N ILE A 96 10.05 3.87 -1.22
CA ILE A 96 9.00 3.56 -2.19
C ILE A 96 8.67 4.80 -3.02
N VAL A 97 8.52 4.60 -4.33
CA VAL A 97 8.20 5.66 -5.27
C VAL A 97 6.91 5.31 -6.01
N GLU A 98 5.90 6.11 -5.81
CA GLU A 98 4.69 6.09 -6.64
C GLU A 98 4.97 6.84 -7.93
N LEU A 99 4.81 6.19 -9.08
CA LEU A 99 5.12 6.75 -10.39
C LEU A 99 3.86 7.23 -11.11
N LYS A 100 3.90 8.46 -11.62
CA LYS A 100 2.80 9.03 -12.40
C LYS A 100 3.29 9.59 -13.72
N GLN A 101 2.50 9.34 -14.78
CA GLN A 101 2.74 9.86 -16.13
C GLN A 101 1.80 11.02 -16.48
N TRP A 102 1.29 11.71 -15.47
CA TRP A 102 0.37 12.81 -15.68
C TRP A 102 1.09 14.00 -16.30
N ASP A 103 0.41 14.70 -17.19
CA ASP A 103 0.89 15.95 -17.80
C ASP A 103 0.22 17.14 -17.13
N GLU A 104 -1.04 16.98 -16.71
CA GLU A 104 -1.87 18.04 -16.14
C GLU A 104 -2.77 17.47 -15.03
N CYS A 105 -3.13 18.33 -14.07
CA CYS A 105 -4.16 18.03 -13.09
C CYS A 105 -4.85 19.32 -12.61
N THR A 106 -6.00 19.14 -11.97
CA THR A 106 -6.75 20.20 -11.28
C THR A 106 -7.15 19.77 -9.89
N GLU A 107 -7.37 20.74 -9.02
CA GLU A 107 -7.87 20.44 -7.66
C GLU A 107 -9.31 19.95 -7.70
N VAL A 108 -9.66 19.15 -6.71
CA VAL A 108 -11.03 18.66 -6.49
C VAL A 108 -11.35 18.82 -5.01
N ASP A 109 -12.59 19.10 -4.72
CA ASP A 109 -13.10 19.15 -3.36
C ASP A 109 -12.94 17.80 -2.65
N LYS A 110 -13.00 17.83 -1.33
CA LYS A 110 -12.86 16.65 -0.49
C LYS A 110 -13.94 15.61 -0.78
N VAL A 111 -13.54 14.41 -1.18
CA VAL A 111 -14.43 13.29 -1.47
C VAL A 111 -14.14 12.16 -0.47
N ASP A 112 -15.17 11.67 0.23
CA ASP A 112 -15.06 10.60 1.23
C ASP A 112 -13.95 10.85 2.30
N GLY A 113 -13.79 12.10 2.68
CA GLY A 113 -12.79 12.47 3.69
C GLY A 113 -11.36 12.62 3.19
N VAL A 114 -11.09 12.38 1.90
CA VAL A 114 -9.77 12.48 1.25
C VAL A 114 -9.79 13.56 0.19
N TYR A 115 -8.77 14.41 0.15
CA TYR A 115 -8.58 15.36 -0.93
C TYR A 115 -8.06 14.65 -2.17
N LYS A 116 -8.80 14.76 -3.27
CA LYS A 116 -8.47 14.16 -4.57
C LYS A 116 -7.98 15.21 -5.56
N VAL A 117 -7.48 14.74 -6.67
CA VAL A 117 -7.10 15.55 -7.83
C VAL A 117 -7.78 15.00 -9.07
N ASN A 118 -8.14 15.87 -10.01
CA ASN A 118 -8.68 15.47 -11.30
C ASN A 118 -7.57 15.49 -12.36
N THR A 119 -7.42 14.41 -13.08
CA THR A 119 -6.41 14.27 -14.13
C THR A 119 -6.87 13.33 -15.23
N TYR A 120 -6.27 13.41 -16.40
CA TYR A 120 -6.52 12.49 -17.50
C TYR A 120 -5.76 11.18 -17.27
N THR A 121 -6.50 10.11 -17.01
CA THR A 121 -5.94 8.78 -16.79
C THR A 121 -6.90 7.68 -17.23
N GLY A 122 -6.39 6.59 -17.77
CA GLY A 122 -7.21 5.47 -18.25
C GLY A 122 -8.20 5.87 -19.36
N GLY A 123 -7.83 6.88 -20.18
CA GLY A 123 -8.63 7.34 -21.32
C GLY A 123 -9.75 8.34 -20.99
N ALA A 124 -9.81 8.86 -19.74
CA ALA A 124 -10.80 9.85 -19.33
C ALA A 124 -10.27 10.75 -18.20
N LEU A 125 -10.91 11.92 -17.99
CA LEU A 125 -10.72 12.73 -16.79
C LEU A 125 -11.34 11.99 -15.59
N ARG A 126 -10.60 11.87 -14.51
CA ARG A 126 -11.01 11.14 -13.29
C ARG A 126 -10.50 11.81 -12.03
N ASP A 127 -11.33 11.72 -10.99
CA ASP A 127 -10.94 12.09 -9.64
C ASP A 127 -10.18 10.92 -9.02
N VAL A 128 -8.89 11.13 -8.78
CA VAL A 128 -7.97 10.12 -8.25
C VAL A 128 -7.32 10.62 -6.97
N ASN A 129 -6.72 9.72 -6.22
CA ASN A 129 -5.97 10.09 -5.03
C ASN A 129 -4.75 10.94 -5.38
N HIS A 130 -4.43 11.90 -4.52
CA HIS A 130 -3.18 12.65 -4.61
C HIS A 130 -1.98 11.68 -4.55
N PRO A 131 -0.93 11.85 -5.39
CA PRO A 131 0.19 10.88 -5.44
C PRO A 131 0.89 10.67 -4.10
N SER A 132 1.13 11.75 -3.35
CA SER A 132 1.71 11.66 -2.00
C SER A 132 0.80 10.89 -1.03
N TYR A 133 -0.52 11.10 -1.10
CA TYR A 133 -1.47 10.33 -0.28
C TYR A 133 -1.42 8.84 -0.61
N GLN A 134 -1.31 8.50 -1.89
CA GLN A 134 -1.19 7.11 -2.34
C GLN A 134 0.09 6.46 -1.84
N ALA A 135 1.25 7.12 -2.01
CA ALA A 135 2.54 6.63 -1.52
C ALA A 135 2.57 6.46 0.01
N MET A 136 2.05 7.47 0.75
CA MET A 136 1.91 7.42 2.21
C MET A 136 1.03 6.24 2.64
N THR A 137 -0.11 6.04 1.98
CA THR A 137 -1.03 4.93 2.28
C THR A 137 -0.33 3.59 2.09
N TYR A 138 0.44 3.41 1.01
CA TYR A 138 1.16 2.16 0.75
C TYR A 138 2.27 1.90 1.79
N ALA A 139 2.99 2.95 2.21
CA ALA A 139 3.97 2.82 3.27
C ALA A 139 3.32 2.38 4.60
N ASN A 140 2.18 2.93 4.93
CA ASN A 140 1.44 2.57 6.14
C ASN A 140 0.89 1.12 6.05
N LEU A 141 0.38 0.70 4.90
CA LEU A 141 -0.06 -0.68 4.69
C LEU A 141 1.09 -1.68 4.91
N ILE A 142 2.29 -1.41 4.40
CA ILE A 142 3.45 -2.28 4.64
C ILE A 142 3.78 -2.34 6.14
N LYS A 143 3.85 -1.20 6.82
CA LYS A 143 4.13 -1.11 8.26
C LYS A 143 3.08 -1.86 9.09
N ASP A 144 1.81 -1.75 8.69
CA ASP A 144 0.70 -2.35 9.44
C ASP A 144 0.60 -3.86 9.24
N TYR A 145 0.84 -4.36 8.02
CA TYR A 145 0.58 -5.75 7.68
C TYR A 145 1.81 -6.65 7.65
N ASN A 146 3.04 -6.10 7.66
CA ASN A 146 4.27 -6.88 7.54
C ASN A 146 4.99 -7.00 8.88
N ALA A 147 5.06 -8.23 9.42
CA ALA A 147 5.70 -8.47 10.71
C ALA A 147 7.21 -8.15 10.69
N ASN A 148 7.92 -8.49 9.60
CA ASN A 148 9.36 -8.25 9.53
C ASN A 148 9.71 -6.75 9.52
N VAL A 149 8.84 -5.92 8.94
CA VAL A 149 9.03 -4.46 8.95
C VAL A 149 9.01 -3.91 10.39
N GLU A 150 8.13 -4.43 11.23
CA GLU A 150 8.10 -4.07 12.65
C GLU A 150 9.25 -4.71 13.44
N ASP A 151 9.41 -6.02 13.34
CA ASP A 151 10.38 -6.81 14.12
C ASP A 151 11.83 -6.37 13.86
N LYS A 152 12.17 -6.08 12.59
CA LYS A 152 13.49 -5.65 12.14
C LYS A 152 13.65 -4.13 12.06
N LYS A 153 12.60 -3.38 12.39
CA LYS A 153 12.56 -1.92 12.38
C LYS A 153 12.95 -1.33 11.01
N ILE A 154 12.42 -1.92 9.93
CA ILE A 154 12.67 -1.44 8.58
C ILE A 154 11.94 -0.10 8.39
N ASN A 155 12.67 0.93 8.06
CA ASN A 155 12.12 2.26 7.80
C ASN A 155 11.57 2.31 6.37
N ILE A 156 10.29 2.59 6.22
CA ILE A 156 9.67 2.78 4.90
C ILE A 156 9.55 4.29 4.63
N ARG A 157 10.17 4.75 3.53
CA ARG A 157 10.27 6.14 3.11
C ARG A 157 9.48 6.36 1.82
N PRO A 158 8.22 6.82 1.91
CA PRO A 158 7.40 7.05 0.73
C PRO A 158 7.77 8.36 0.02
N CYS A 159 7.66 8.37 -1.30
CA CYS A 159 7.62 9.56 -2.12
C CYS A 159 6.82 9.30 -3.41
N ALA A 160 6.54 10.34 -4.17
CA ALA A 160 5.92 10.22 -5.48
C ALA A 160 6.72 10.99 -6.53
N PHE A 161 6.80 10.44 -7.76
CA PHE A 161 7.49 11.04 -8.87
C PHE A 161 6.59 11.13 -10.11
N LEU A 162 6.27 12.35 -10.49
CA LEU A 162 5.48 12.68 -11.67
C LEU A 162 6.43 13.03 -12.81
N HIS A 163 6.90 12.04 -13.51
CA HIS A 163 8.02 12.21 -14.44
C HIS A 163 7.69 12.92 -15.76
N ASN A 164 6.41 13.17 -16.07
CA ASN A 164 5.99 14.01 -17.20
C ASN A 164 5.50 15.41 -16.76
N TYR A 165 5.30 15.62 -15.47
CA TYR A 165 4.69 16.82 -14.92
C TYR A 165 5.72 17.91 -14.60
N TYR A 166 5.34 19.16 -14.81
CA TYR A 166 6.14 20.33 -14.44
C TYR A 166 5.35 21.21 -13.50
N PHE A 167 5.91 21.50 -12.32
CA PHE A 167 5.27 22.41 -11.37
C PHE A 167 5.19 23.83 -11.93
N THR A 168 4.07 24.48 -11.63
CA THR A 168 3.81 25.90 -11.87
C THR A 168 3.83 26.70 -10.59
N ASP A 169 3.85 28.06 -10.66
CA ASP A 169 3.91 28.91 -9.45
C ASP A 169 2.72 28.73 -8.50
N ASP A 170 1.53 28.42 -9.03
CA ASP A 170 0.31 28.14 -8.25
C ASP A 170 -0.24 26.74 -8.54
N ASP A 171 0.64 25.75 -8.37
CA ASP A 171 0.38 24.37 -8.79
C ASP A 171 -0.77 23.73 -8.01
N PRO A 172 -1.73 23.08 -8.69
CA PRO A 172 -2.83 22.36 -8.05
C PRO A 172 -2.40 21.30 -7.07
N LEU A 173 -1.24 20.63 -7.31
CA LEU A 173 -0.73 19.55 -6.43
C LEU A 173 -0.03 20.07 -5.17
N LEU A 174 0.33 21.36 -5.13
CA LEU A 174 1.09 21.94 -4.02
C LEU A 174 0.22 22.77 -3.06
N LYS A 175 -1.10 22.76 -3.22
CA LYS A 175 -2.05 23.50 -2.41
C LYS A 175 -2.00 23.08 -0.93
N GLU A 176 -2.41 23.98 -0.05
CA GLU A 176 -2.36 23.81 1.41
C GLU A 176 -3.05 22.52 1.87
N GLN A 177 -4.14 22.15 1.25
CA GLN A 177 -4.92 20.94 1.56
C GLN A 177 -4.14 19.63 1.41
N TYR A 178 -3.04 19.61 0.62
CA TYR A 178 -2.22 18.40 0.42
C TYR A 178 -0.91 18.41 1.22
N GLN A 179 -0.61 19.48 1.95
CA GLN A 179 0.69 19.65 2.63
C GLN A 179 0.98 18.56 3.66
N GLU A 180 -0.05 18.03 4.34
CA GLU A 180 0.13 16.90 5.26
C GLU A 180 0.61 15.64 4.51
N TYR A 181 0.06 15.37 3.31
CA TYR A 181 0.48 14.24 2.50
C TYR A 181 1.91 14.42 1.96
N ILE A 182 2.23 15.64 1.48
CA ILE A 182 3.55 15.96 0.90
C ILE A 182 4.64 15.91 1.98
N LYS A 183 4.33 16.30 3.21
CA LYS A 183 5.27 16.20 4.34
C LYS A 183 5.66 14.76 4.65
N GLU A 184 4.71 13.84 4.60
CA GLU A 184 4.95 12.40 4.84
C GLU A 184 5.55 11.69 3.62
N ALA A 185 5.11 12.07 2.41
CA ALA A 185 5.56 11.52 1.14
C ALA A 185 5.86 12.65 0.15
N PRO A 186 7.11 13.14 0.09
CA PRO A 186 7.51 14.22 -0.79
C PRO A 186 7.14 13.96 -2.25
N LEU A 187 6.74 15.03 -2.95
CA LEU A 187 6.33 15.02 -4.33
C LEU A 187 7.44 15.60 -5.21
N PHE A 188 7.81 14.86 -6.25
CA PHE A 188 8.81 15.28 -7.22
C PHE A 188 8.20 15.34 -8.62
N ALA A 189 8.53 16.39 -9.37
CA ALA A 189 8.14 16.55 -10.79
C ALA A 189 9.32 16.23 -11.71
N HIS A 190 9.12 16.33 -13.01
CA HIS A 190 10.15 16.06 -14.02
C HIS A 190 11.46 16.80 -13.77
N SER A 191 11.38 18.09 -13.40
CA SER A 191 12.56 18.94 -13.12
C SER A 191 13.27 18.59 -11.80
N ASP A 192 12.68 17.75 -10.96
CA ASP A 192 13.19 17.47 -9.60
C ASP A 192 14.03 16.19 -9.50
N VAL A 193 14.54 15.67 -10.63
CA VAL A 193 15.37 14.44 -10.66
C VAL A 193 16.54 14.52 -9.64
N LEU A 194 17.23 15.66 -9.57
CA LEU A 194 18.32 15.85 -8.60
C LEU A 194 17.84 15.84 -7.16
N LYS A 195 16.68 16.43 -6.87
CA LYS A 195 16.08 16.40 -5.51
C LYS A 195 15.66 14.99 -5.13
N LEU A 196 15.13 14.20 -6.08
CA LEU A 196 14.78 12.80 -5.83
C LEU A 196 16.05 11.96 -5.59
N ARG A 197 17.15 12.20 -6.29
CA ARG A 197 18.46 11.58 -5.99
C ARG A 197 18.92 11.88 -4.57
N GLU A 198 18.91 13.14 -4.17
CA GLU A 198 19.28 13.55 -2.80
C GLU A 198 18.36 12.89 -1.76
N PHE A 199 17.07 12.75 -2.06
CA PHE A 199 16.14 12.02 -1.19
C PHE A 199 16.53 10.55 -1.06
N ILE A 200 16.88 9.86 -2.15
CA ILE A 200 17.33 8.46 -2.12
C ILE A 200 18.64 8.34 -1.34
N LYS A 201 19.66 9.15 -1.66
CA LYS A 201 20.98 9.15 -1.02
C LYS A 201 20.91 9.45 0.47
N LYS A 202 19.96 10.27 0.91
CA LYS A 202 19.74 10.57 2.32
C LYS A 202 19.43 9.34 3.17
N TYR A 203 18.77 8.34 2.60
CA TYR A 203 18.31 7.16 3.32
C TYR A 203 19.09 5.91 2.96
N ILE A 204 19.49 5.74 1.71
CA ILE A 204 20.21 4.57 1.22
C ILE A 204 21.65 4.98 0.91
N GLU A 205 22.56 4.73 1.84
CA GLU A 205 23.97 5.08 1.73
C GLU A 205 24.85 3.84 1.47
N ILE A 206 24.37 2.66 1.85
CA ILE A 206 25.03 1.37 1.68
C ILE A 206 24.06 0.42 1.00
N GLY A 207 24.52 -0.29 -0.02
CA GLY A 207 23.70 -1.29 -0.71
C GLY A 207 23.57 -2.57 0.13
N ASP A 208 22.46 -3.28 -0.07
CA ASP A 208 22.06 -4.44 0.73
C ASP A 208 21.98 -5.74 -0.07
N ASP A 209 22.39 -5.75 -1.33
CA ASP A 209 22.26 -6.92 -2.21
C ASP A 209 20.86 -7.55 -2.19
N LYS A 210 19.81 -6.73 -1.99
CA LYS A 210 18.39 -7.08 -1.88
C LYS A 210 17.98 -7.72 -0.56
N GLU A 211 18.79 -7.68 0.48
CA GLU A 211 18.49 -8.34 1.75
C GLU A 211 17.21 -7.76 2.39
N VAL A 212 17.08 -6.43 2.45
CA VAL A 212 15.92 -5.76 3.00
C VAL A 212 14.66 -6.03 2.16
N LEU A 213 14.77 -6.10 0.82
CA LEU A 213 13.65 -6.51 -0.04
C LEU A 213 13.19 -7.94 0.28
N TYR A 214 14.16 -8.86 0.44
CA TYR A 214 13.86 -10.25 0.82
C TYR A 214 13.15 -10.32 2.17
N GLU A 215 13.57 -9.52 3.14
CA GLU A 215 12.94 -9.43 4.45
C GLU A 215 11.49 -8.93 4.36
N ILE A 216 11.25 -7.88 3.56
CA ILE A 216 9.88 -7.36 3.33
C ILE A 216 9.03 -8.41 2.61
N GLU A 217 9.55 -9.08 1.59
CA GLU A 217 8.79 -10.06 0.81
C GLU A 217 8.38 -11.27 1.66
N ASN A 218 9.27 -11.75 2.52
CA ASN A 218 9.06 -12.92 3.36
C ASN A 218 8.48 -12.60 4.74
N GLY A 219 8.10 -11.35 4.98
CA GLY A 219 7.43 -10.94 6.20
C GLY A 219 6.08 -11.61 6.36
N ARG A 220 5.82 -12.19 7.53
CA ARG A 220 4.51 -12.75 7.84
C ARG A 220 3.46 -11.64 7.83
N ILE A 221 2.30 -11.94 7.25
CA ILE A 221 1.16 -11.02 7.30
C ILE A 221 0.62 -11.04 8.74
N LYS A 222 0.58 -9.87 9.36
CA LYS A 222 -0.06 -9.67 10.66
C LYS A 222 -1.43 -9.01 10.48
N PRO A 223 -2.40 -9.26 11.37
CA PRO A 223 -3.63 -8.48 11.39
C PRO A 223 -3.31 -7.00 11.60
N SER A 224 -4.08 -6.11 11.00
CA SER A 224 -3.92 -4.67 11.20
C SER A 224 -3.85 -4.33 12.69
N LYS A 225 -2.82 -3.60 13.10
CA LYS A 225 -2.64 -3.15 14.48
C LYS A 225 -3.86 -2.39 14.98
N MET A 226 -4.41 -1.54 14.14
CA MET A 226 -5.63 -0.78 14.43
C MET A 226 -6.82 -1.71 14.74
N LEU A 227 -6.99 -2.81 13.98
CA LEU A 227 -8.04 -3.80 14.24
C LEU A 227 -7.77 -4.56 15.54
N GLN A 228 -6.51 -4.92 15.82
CA GLN A 228 -6.13 -5.59 17.06
C GLN A 228 -6.38 -4.69 18.28
N ASP A 229 -5.94 -3.44 18.25
CA ASP A 229 -6.14 -2.46 19.32
C ASP A 229 -7.63 -2.21 19.56
N MET A 230 -8.41 -2.10 18.49
CA MET A 230 -9.87 -1.95 18.55
C MET A 230 -10.54 -3.17 19.20
N LEU A 231 -10.18 -4.39 18.77
CA LEU A 231 -10.70 -5.63 19.38
C LEU A 231 -10.31 -5.73 20.86
N CYS A 232 -9.06 -5.39 21.19
CA CYS A 232 -8.59 -5.35 22.57
C CYS A 232 -9.36 -4.31 23.41
N SER A 233 -9.62 -3.11 22.86
CA SER A 233 -10.42 -2.08 23.51
C SER A 233 -11.84 -2.55 23.77
N MET A 234 -12.48 -3.17 22.78
CA MET A 234 -13.83 -3.72 22.92
C MET A 234 -13.90 -4.88 23.92
N LEU A 235 -12.89 -5.75 23.97
CA LEU A 235 -12.79 -6.82 24.95
C LEU A 235 -12.67 -6.28 26.39
N LYS A 236 -11.97 -5.14 26.56
CA LYS A 236 -11.87 -4.42 27.85
C LYS A 236 -13.15 -3.69 28.25
N GLY A 237 -14.19 -3.69 27.38
CA GLY A 237 -15.49 -3.11 27.67
C GLY A 237 -15.76 -1.73 27.05
N ASN A 238 -14.78 -1.17 26.32
CA ASN A 238 -15.00 0.07 25.60
C ASN A 238 -15.87 -0.17 24.37
N LYS A 239 -16.80 0.74 24.07
CA LYS A 239 -17.63 0.67 22.87
C LYS A 239 -16.98 1.48 21.75
N GLU A 240 -16.30 0.81 20.83
CA GLU A 240 -15.69 1.45 19.66
C GLU A 240 -16.70 1.63 18.52
N PHE A 241 -17.67 0.71 18.42
CA PHE A 241 -18.72 0.78 17.41
C PHE A 241 -20.11 0.73 18.08
N TYR A 242 -20.94 1.70 17.72
CA TYR A 242 -22.35 1.70 18.09
C TYR A 242 -23.18 1.03 17.00
N MET A 243 -23.91 -0.01 17.36
CA MET A 243 -24.85 -0.65 16.47
C MET A 243 -26.17 0.14 16.43
N ILE A 244 -26.68 0.37 15.23
CA ILE A 244 -28.03 0.92 15.05
C ILE A 244 -29.10 -0.13 15.40
N ASP A 245 -30.35 0.29 15.62
CA ASP A 245 -31.42 -0.58 16.12
C ASP A 245 -31.58 -1.89 15.34
N THR A 246 -31.56 -1.84 14.02
CA THR A 246 -31.65 -3.04 13.17
C THR A 246 -30.46 -3.99 13.39
N GLN A 247 -29.26 -3.45 13.53
CA GLN A 247 -28.06 -4.24 13.79
C GLN A 247 -28.12 -4.87 15.18
N ASN A 248 -28.63 -4.14 16.18
CA ASN A 248 -28.84 -4.66 17.54
C ASN A 248 -29.82 -5.85 17.57
N ILE A 249 -30.90 -5.79 16.79
CA ILE A 249 -31.85 -6.90 16.67
C ILE A 249 -31.19 -8.14 16.07
N ILE A 250 -30.48 -7.97 14.98
CA ILE A 250 -29.76 -9.06 14.31
C ILE A 250 -28.68 -9.64 15.24
N HIS A 251 -27.93 -8.79 15.95
CA HIS A 251 -26.90 -9.18 16.90
C HIS A 251 -27.48 -10.08 18.01
N LYS A 252 -28.56 -9.62 18.66
CA LYS A 252 -29.25 -10.42 19.72
C LYS A 252 -29.77 -11.76 19.20
N TYR A 253 -30.31 -11.76 17.97
CA TYR A 253 -30.78 -12.98 17.33
C TYR A 253 -29.65 -13.96 17.05
N ALA A 254 -28.54 -13.49 16.47
CA ALA A 254 -27.38 -14.32 16.16
C ALA A 254 -26.70 -14.87 17.43
N LEU A 255 -26.55 -14.02 18.45
CA LEU A 255 -26.00 -14.43 19.75
C LEU A 255 -26.85 -15.51 20.40
N LYS A 256 -28.18 -15.32 20.43
CA LYS A 256 -29.11 -16.32 20.98
C LYS A 256 -28.99 -17.66 20.23
N ASN A 257 -28.93 -17.65 18.89
CA ASN A 257 -28.76 -18.88 18.12
C ASN A 257 -27.43 -19.56 18.40
N ALA A 258 -26.34 -18.80 18.59
CA ALA A 258 -25.04 -19.37 18.97
C ALA A 258 -25.10 -20.05 20.35
N MET A 259 -25.73 -19.43 21.34
CA MET A 259 -25.94 -20.00 22.65
C MET A 259 -26.82 -21.26 22.63
N ASP A 260 -27.94 -21.21 21.87
CA ASP A 260 -28.84 -22.37 21.70
C ASP A 260 -28.13 -23.56 21.02
N THR A 261 -27.20 -23.27 20.07
CA THR A 261 -26.41 -24.31 19.40
C THR A 261 -25.63 -25.19 20.41
N ILE A 262 -25.01 -24.54 21.39
CA ILE A 262 -24.20 -25.20 22.38
C ILE A 262 -25.07 -26.02 23.33
N ASN A 263 -26.15 -25.42 23.80
CA ASN A 263 -27.06 -26.07 24.78
C ASN A 263 -27.82 -27.26 24.15
N LYS A 264 -28.08 -27.26 22.86
CA LYS A 264 -28.88 -28.28 22.17
C LYS A 264 -28.06 -29.20 21.26
N SER A 265 -26.73 -29.04 21.19
CA SER A 265 -25.82 -29.78 20.28
C SER A 265 -26.27 -29.77 18.82
N MET A 266 -26.86 -28.66 18.36
CA MET A 266 -27.38 -28.49 17.01
C MET A 266 -26.49 -27.52 16.21
N LYS A 267 -26.27 -27.75 14.93
CA LYS A 267 -25.57 -26.80 14.05
C LYS A 267 -26.55 -25.78 13.49
N ASN A 268 -26.27 -24.50 13.69
CA ASN A 268 -27.07 -23.39 13.17
C ASN A 268 -26.26 -22.56 12.16
N VAL A 269 -26.94 -22.04 11.16
CA VAL A 269 -26.39 -21.10 10.18
C VAL A 269 -27.26 -19.84 10.20
N VAL A 270 -26.66 -18.69 10.44
CA VAL A 270 -27.33 -17.40 10.38
C VAL A 270 -26.78 -16.62 9.17
N ILE A 271 -27.64 -16.29 8.23
CA ILE A 271 -27.27 -15.53 7.02
C ILE A 271 -27.75 -14.09 7.18
N VAL A 272 -26.80 -13.14 7.22
CA VAL A 272 -27.09 -11.71 7.27
C VAL A 272 -26.85 -11.09 5.89
N LYS A 273 -27.93 -10.61 5.26
CA LYS A 273 -27.86 -9.93 3.94
C LYS A 273 -27.89 -8.42 4.13
N GLY A 274 -27.09 -7.70 3.35
CA GLY A 274 -27.04 -6.24 3.34
C GLY A 274 -26.12 -5.73 2.24
N GLY A 275 -26.38 -4.54 1.72
CA GLY A 275 -25.58 -3.86 0.73
C GLY A 275 -24.20 -3.39 1.26
N PRO A 276 -23.34 -2.80 0.42
CA PRO A 276 -22.12 -2.12 0.87
C PRO A 276 -22.44 -1.04 1.92
N GLY A 277 -21.59 -0.85 2.92
CA GLY A 277 -21.75 0.19 3.93
C GLY A 277 -22.84 -0.04 5.00
N THR A 278 -23.60 -1.13 4.97
CA THR A 278 -24.69 -1.41 5.96
C THR A 278 -24.19 -1.89 7.34
N GLY A 279 -22.87 -1.90 7.57
CA GLY A 279 -22.29 -2.26 8.87
C GLY A 279 -22.22 -3.76 9.17
N LYS A 280 -22.24 -4.65 8.17
CA LYS A 280 -22.07 -6.11 8.38
C LYS A 280 -20.81 -6.46 9.15
N SER A 281 -19.70 -5.78 8.85
CA SER A 281 -18.42 -5.98 9.56
C SER A 281 -18.50 -5.52 11.02
N VAL A 282 -19.19 -4.41 11.29
CA VAL A 282 -19.45 -3.91 12.65
C VAL A 282 -20.23 -4.95 13.45
N LEU A 283 -21.27 -5.51 12.86
CA LEU A 283 -22.08 -6.58 13.48
C LEU A 283 -21.23 -7.83 13.78
N ALA A 284 -20.42 -8.27 12.82
CA ALA A 284 -19.57 -9.45 12.96
C ALA A 284 -18.50 -9.27 14.05
N ILE A 285 -17.86 -8.10 14.14
CA ILE A 285 -16.88 -7.76 15.16
C ILE A 285 -17.54 -7.74 16.57
N ASN A 286 -18.70 -7.11 16.70
CA ASN A 286 -19.43 -7.11 17.98
C ASN A 286 -19.82 -8.52 18.43
N LEU A 287 -20.29 -9.38 17.50
CA LEU A 287 -20.57 -10.80 17.80
C LEU A 287 -19.33 -11.57 18.23
N LEU A 288 -18.20 -11.38 17.52
CA LEU A 288 -16.91 -12.00 17.85
C LEU A 288 -16.50 -11.65 19.29
N VAL A 289 -16.55 -10.36 19.64
CA VAL A 289 -16.16 -9.87 20.97
C VAL A 289 -17.08 -10.44 22.05
N GLU A 290 -18.38 -10.45 21.81
CA GLU A 290 -19.34 -10.91 22.83
C GLU A 290 -19.31 -12.43 23.03
N LEU A 291 -19.15 -13.20 21.96
CA LEU A 291 -18.96 -14.65 22.06
C LEU A 291 -17.64 -15.00 22.78
N ASN A 292 -16.55 -14.28 22.50
CA ASN A 292 -15.29 -14.46 23.22
C ASN A 292 -15.41 -14.14 24.72
N LYS A 293 -16.11 -13.06 25.08
CA LYS A 293 -16.41 -12.71 26.49
C LYS A 293 -17.20 -13.81 27.21
N ASN A 294 -18.01 -14.56 26.47
CA ASN A 294 -18.76 -15.71 26.98
C ASN A 294 -17.96 -17.03 26.95
N GLY A 295 -16.65 -16.99 26.67
CA GLY A 295 -15.75 -18.14 26.71
C GLY A 295 -15.76 -19.04 25.47
N PHE A 296 -16.34 -18.56 24.33
CA PHE A 296 -16.37 -19.34 23.09
C PHE A 296 -15.17 -19.05 22.20
N THR A 297 -14.62 -20.08 21.58
CA THR A 297 -13.60 -19.94 20.54
C THR A 297 -14.28 -19.55 19.23
N CYS A 298 -13.96 -18.38 18.71
CA CYS A 298 -14.57 -17.80 17.52
C CYS A 298 -13.53 -17.43 16.47
N PHE A 299 -13.90 -17.55 15.20
CA PHE A 299 -13.08 -17.16 14.07
C PHE A 299 -13.84 -16.17 13.19
N TYR A 300 -13.17 -15.08 12.78
CA TYR A 300 -13.65 -14.15 11.79
C TYR A 300 -12.91 -14.41 10.48
N VAL A 301 -13.64 -14.83 9.46
CA VAL A 301 -13.08 -15.17 8.14
C VAL A 301 -13.64 -14.22 7.10
N THR A 302 -12.78 -13.59 6.32
CA THR A 302 -13.15 -12.75 5.17
C THR A 302 -12.58 -13.35 3.89
N SER A 303 -13.33 -13.25 2.80
CA SER A 303 -12.75 -13.42 1.46
C SER A 303 -12.15 -12.10 1.02
N ASN A 304 -10.89 -12.11 0.61
CA ASN A 304 -10.28 -11.01 -0.12
C ASN A 304 -10.70 -11.04 -1.59
#